data_94871ae44f80f6b1d9ec49def04b139f
#
_entry.id   94871ae44f80f6b1d9ec49def04b139f
#
_cell.length_a   1.000
_cell.length_b   1.000
_cell.length_c   1.000
_cell.angle_alpha   90.00
_cell.angle_beta   90.00
_cell.angle_gamma   90.00
#
_symmetry.space_group_name_H-M   'P 1'
#
loop_
_entity.id
_entity.type
_entity.pdbx_description
1 polymer ?
#
loop_
_entity_poly.entity_id
_entity_poly.type
_entity_poly.pdbx_seq_one_letter_code
_entity_poly.pdbx_strand_id
1 'polypeptide(L)'
;MIPYYEELNDEEKNAVTKVIRTLLKQTFVLERKYDKKSGRLVYNKEFRTIDLHQEFLREYFKISGIELRENLHLGVFYIEGETLIGEKISRLSTIYLLILKLLYDEHMAEASSNTSCLL
;
A
#
# COMPACT_ATOMS: atom_id res chain seq x y z
N MET A 1 15.71 -12.58 -11.70
CA MET A 1 14.64 -11.58 -11.66
C MET A 1 14.00 -11.34 -13.01
N ILE A 2 14.79 -11.02 -14.01
CA ILE A 2 14.24 -10.79 -15.34
C ILE A 2 13.47 -11.99 -15.89
N PRO A 3 13.97 -13.21 -15.73
CA PRO A 3 13.23 -14.37 -16.23
C PRO A 3 11.83 -14.49 -15.61
N TYR A 4 11.71 -14.16 -14.33
CA TYR A 4 10.43 -14.22 -13.67
C TYR A 4 9.44 -13.27 -14.35
N TYR A 5 9.86 -12.05 -14.60
CA TYR A 5 9.01 -11.05 -15.20
C TYR A 5 8.61 -11.46 -16.63
N GLU A 6 9.54 -11.99 -17.38
CA GLU A 6 9.26 -12.37 -18.76
C GLU A 6 8.31 -13.56 -18.88
N GLU A 7 8.21 -14.36 -17.84
CA GLU A 7 7.29 -15.48 -17.86
C GLU A 7 5.86 -15.07 -17.53
N LEU A 8 5.64 -13.85 -17.07
CA LEU A 8 4.30 -13.38 -16.78
C LEU A 8 3.56 -13.10 -18.08
N ASN A 9 2.24 -13.25 -18.06
CA ASN A 9 1.46 -12.89 -19.22
C ASN A 9 1.31 -11.36 -19.26
N ASP A 10 0.76 -10.83 -20.33
CA ASP A 10 0.64 -9.39 -20.50
C ASP A 10 -0.18 -8.72 -19.42
N GLU A 11 -1.24 -9.37 -18.98
CA GLU A 11 -2.08 -8.82 -17.94
C GLU A 11 -1.32 -8.71 -16.62
N GLU A 12 -0.55 -9.75 -16.29
CA GLU A 12 0.24 -9.74 -15.08
C GLU A 12 1.36 -8.70 -15.15
N LYS A 13 1.99 -8.57 -16.31
CA LYS A 13 3.03 -7.55 -16.50
C LYS A 13 2.46 -6.16 -16.30
N ASN A 14 1.28 -5.91 -16.83
CA ASN A 14 0.64 -4.61 -16.67
C ASN A 14 0.29 -4.34 -15.20
N ALA A 15 -0.19 -5.36 -14.51
CA ALA A 15 -0.54 -5.21 -13.10
C ALA A 15 0.71 -4.90 -12.26
N VAL A 16 1.80 -5.61 -12.52
CA VAL A 16 3.05 -5.39 -11.81
C VAL A 16 3.58 -3.98 -12.10
N THR A 17 3.54 -3.57 -13.35
CA THR A 17 3.99 -2.24 -13.73
C THR A 17 3.18 -1.17 -13.00
N LYS A 18 1.88 -1.38 -12.93
CA LYS A 18 1.00 -0.42 -12.27
C LYS A 18 1.30 -0.30 -10.78
N VAL A 19 1.52 -1.42 -10.09
CA VAL A 19 1.81 -1.35 -8.66
C VAL A 19 3.17 -0.73 -8.38
N ILE A 20 4.15 -0.97 -9.23
CA ILE A 20 5.46 -0.35 -9.07
C ILE A 20 5.30 1.17 -9.19
N ARG A 21 4.56 1.63 -10.18
CA ARG A 21 4.34 3.05 -10.37
C ARG A 21 3.58 3.65 -9.19
N THR A 22 2.59 2.93 -8.68
CA THR A 22 1.81 3.39 -7.55
C THR A 22 2.68 3.53 -6.31
N LEU A 23 3.53 2.52 -6.05
CA LEU A 23 4.42 2.58 -4.91
C LEU A 23 5.44 3.72 -5.04
N LEU A 24 5.95 3.95 -6.23
CA LEU A 24 6.90 5.04 -6.43
C LEU A 24 6.22 6.40 -6.32
N LYS A 25 4.95 6.47 -6.65
CA LYS A 25 4.23 7.73 -6.61
C LYS A 25 3.73 8.07 -5.22
N GLN A 26 3.08 7.14 -4.56
CA GLN A 26 2.47 7.42 -3.26
C GLN A 26 3.09 6.68 -2.08
N THR A 27 4.06 5.83 -2.32
CA THR A 27 4.86 5.08 -1.35
C THR A 27 4.14 3.99 -0.58
N PHE A 28 2.85 3.83 -0.72
CA PHE A 28 2.12 2.78 -0.01
C PHE A 28 0.91 2.29 -0.79
N VAL A 29 0.46 1.09 -0.47
CA VAL A 29 -0.76 0.51 -1.03
C VAL A 29 -1.51 -0.17 0.11
N LEU A 30 -2.75 0.21 0.29
CA LEU A 30 -3.58 -0.36 1.35
C LEU A 30 -4.38 -1.55 0.84
N GLU A 31 -4.66 -2.49 1.74
CA GLU A 31 -5.42 -3.67 1.39
C GLU A 31 -6.84 -3.32 0.95
N ARG A 32 -7.42 -2.29 1.53
CA ARG A 32 -8.77 -1.88 1.18
C ARG A 32 -8.78 -0.44 0.74
N LYS A 33 -9.60 -0.14 -0.22
CA LYS A 33 -9.75 1.22 -0.70
C LYS A 33 -11.23 1.57 -0.75
N TYR A 34 -11.54 2.86 -0.71
CA TYR A 34 -12.91 3.32 -0.74
C TYR A 34 -13.42 3.27 -2.18
N ASP A 35 -14.57 2.67 -2.37
CA ASP A 35 -15.19 2.61 -3.67
C ASP A 35 -16.35 3.60 -3.70
N LYS A 36 -16.24 4.61 -4.52
CA LYS A 36 -17.25 5.65 -4.60
C LYS A 36 -18.59 5.12 -5.09
N LYS A 37 -18.58 4.11 -5.91
CA LYS A 37 -19.81 3.58 -6.45
C LYS A 37 -20.64 2.87 -5.40
N SER A 38 -20.00 2.05 -4.58
CA SER A 38 -20.72 1.32 -3.56
C SER A 38 -20.77 2.06 -2.24
N GLY A 39 -19.95 3.09 -2.10
CA GLY A 39 -19.91 3.86 -0.86
C GLY A 39 -19.28 3.13 0.29
N ARG A 40 -18.43 2.16 0.03
CA ARG A 40 -17.81 1.39 1.10
C ARG A 40 -16.39 0.96 0.72
N LEU A 41 -15.67 0.41 1.69
CA LEU A 41 -14.33 -0.07 1.45
C LEU A 41 -14.39 -1.41 0.72
N VAL A 42 -13.57 -1.55 -0.29
CA VAL A 42 -13.49 -2.80 -1.04
C VAL A 42 -12.04 -3.23 -1.12
N TYR A 43 -11.80 -4.49 -1.42
CA TYR A 43 -10.46 -5.03 -1.52
C TYR A 43 -9.72 -4.37 -2.68
N ASN A 44 -8.46 -4.00 -2.43
CA ASN A 44 -7.65 -3.33 -3.44
C ASN A 44 -6.87 -4.36 -4.23
N LYS A 45 -7.14 -4.44 -5.52
CA LYS A 45 -6.47 -5.42 -6.38
C LYS A 45 -4.96 -5.19 -6.47
N GLU A 46 -4.52 -3.96 -6.31
CA GLU A 46 -3.10 -3.66 -6.31
C GLU A 46 -2.40 -4.30 -5.13
N PHE A 47 -3.06 -4.33 -3.98
CA PHE A 47 -2.52 -4.99 -2.80
C PHE A 47 -2.32 -6.48 -3.09
N ARG A 48 -3.29 -7.09 -3.74
CA ARG A 48 -3.19 -8.49 -4.09
C ARG A 48 -2.04 -8.75 -5.06
N THR A 49 -1.85 -7.87 -6.03
CA THR A 49 -0.76 -7.99 -6.99
C THR A 49 0.58 -7.94 -6.28
N ILE A 50 0.74 -7.06 -5.30
CA ILE A 50 1.96 -6.99 -4.53
C ILE A 50 2.16 -8.28 -3.74
N ASP A 51 1.11 -8.78 -3.13
CA ASP A 51 1.19 -9.98 -2.34
C ASP A 51 1.60 -11.19 -3.18
N LEU A 52 1.04 -11.32 -4.37
CA LEU A 52 1.37 -12.42 -5.25
C LEU A 52 2.80 -12.36 -5.77
N HIS A 53 3.32 -11.18 -5.97
CA HIS A 53 4.64 -11.00 -6.56
C HIS A 53 5.65 -10.40 -5.58
N GLN A 54 5.45 -10.61 -4.28
CA GLN A 54 6.28 -10.00 -3.26
C GLN A 54 7.76 -10.22 -3.44
N GLU A 55 8.18 -11.44 -3.68
CA GLU A 55 9.60 -11.72 -3.77
C GLU A 55 10.26 -10.99 -4.93
N PHE A 56 9.58 -10.99 -6.08
CA PHE A 56 10.05 -10.29 -7.25
C PHE A 56 10.14 -8.79 -6.97
N LEU A 57 9.11 -8.23 -6.37
CA LEU A 57 9.06 -6.80 -6.10
C LEU A 57 10.10 -6.40 -5.05
N ARG A 58 10.32 -7.23 -4.04
CA ARG A 58 11.35 -6.95 -3.05
C ARG A 58 12.73 -6.88 -3.70
N GLU A 59 13.02 -7.81 -4.60
CA GLU A 59 14.29 -7.79 -5.30
C GLU A 59 14.40 -6.59 -6.22
N TYR A 60 13.32 -6.28 -6.93
CA TYR A 60 13.30 -5.14 -7.84
C TYR A 60 13.64 -3.85 -7.08
N PHE A 61 12.97 -3.61 -5.97
CA PHE A 61 13.20 -2.39 -5.21
C PHE A 61 14.56 -2.41 -4.51
N LYS A 62 15.01 -3.58 -4.08
CA LYS A 62 16.29 -3.70 -3.43
C LYS A 62 17.44 -3.26 -4.33
N ILE A 63 17.33 -3.57 -5.60
CA ILE A 63 18.33 -3.14 -6.57
C ILE A 63 18.44 -1.62 -6.60
N SER A 64 17.35 -0.94 -6.34
CA SER A 64 17.32 0.52 -6.32
C SER A 64 17.60 1.11 -4.94
N GLY A 65 17.95 0.27 -3.98
CA GLY A 65 18.20 0.76 -2.62
C GLY A 65 16.93 1.03 -1.84
N ILE A 66 15.83 0.45 -2.26
CA ILE A 66 14.53 0.66 -1.61
C ILE A 66 14.08 -0.65 -1.01
N GLU A 67 13.46 -0.61 0.16
CA GLU A 67 12.90 -1.79 0.78
C GLU A 67 11.39 -1.79 0.69
N LEU A 68 10.82 -2.88 0.24
CA LEU A 68 9.38 -3.07 0.27
C LEU A 68 9.04 -3.76 1.58
N ARG A 69 8.18 -3.14 2.34
CA ARG A 69 7.78 -3.66 3.65
C ARG A 69 6.28 -3.88 3.75
N GLU A 70 5.90 -4.72 4.65
CA GLU A 70 4.51 -5.06 4.83
C GLU A 70 4.14 -4.97 6.31
N ASN A 71 2.98 -4.42 6.60
CA ASN A 71 2.43 -4.47 7.95
C ASN A 71 1.10 -5.21 7.86
N LEU A 72 1.09 -6.46 8.28
CA LEU A 72 -0.10 -7.30 8.18
C LEU A 72 -1.22 -6.82 9.08
N HIS A 73 -0.86 -6.24 10.21
CA HIS A 73 -1.86 -5.76 11.14
C HIS A 73 -2.68 -4.64 10.53
N LEU A 74 -2.04 -3.75 9.80
CA LEU A 74 -2.71 -2.61 9.21
C LEU A 74 -3.13 -2.86 7.77
N GLY A 75 -2.66 -3.95 7.18
CA GLY A 75 -3.01 -4.25 5.78
C GLY A 75 -2.41 -3.25 4.82
N VAL A 76 -1.10 -3.05 4.89
CA VAL A 76 -0.44 -2.09 4.01
C VAL A 76 0.91 -2.61 3.56
N PHE A 77 1.21 -2.38 2.29
CA PHE A 77 2.55 -2.54 1.76
C PHE A 77 3.10 -1.14 1.54
N TYR A 78 4.33 -0.91 1.87
CA TYR A 78 4.94 0.41 1.69
C TYR A 78 6.43 0.27 1.37
N ILE A 79 7.00 1.33 0.83
CA ILE A 79 8.41 1.33 0.50
C ILE A 79 9.14 2.38 1.32
N GLU A 80 10.42 2.10 1.62
CA GLU A 80 11.24 3.08 2.29
C GLU A 80 12.68 2.92 1.81
N GLY A 81 13.44 3.97 1.85
CA GLY A 81 14.83 3.94 1.41
C GLY A 81 15.48 5.30 1.54
N GLU A 82 16.79 5.30 1.55
CA GLU A 82 17.53 6.53 1.74
C GLU A 82 17.31 7.56 0.66
N THR A 83 17.13 7.10 -0.57
CA THR A 83 16.92 8.02 -1.66
C THR A 83 15.58 8.72 -1.55
N LEU A 84 14.79 8.22 -0.64
CA LEU A 84 13.49 8.78 -0.48
C LEU A 84 13.42 9.73 0.68
N ILE A 85 14.49 10.07 1.33
CA ILE A 85 14.43 10.87 2.50
C ILE A 85 13.97 12.27 2.34
N GLY A 86 14.22 12.91 1.36
CA GLY A 86 13.85 14.25 1.21
C GLY A 86 12.42 14.53 1.44
N GLU A 87 11.58 14.39 0.50
CA GLU A 87 10.21 14.64 0.67
C GLU A 87 9.62 13.60 1.51
N LYS A 88 10.42 12.67 1.89
CA LYS A 88 9.91 11.55 2.44
C LYS A 88 9.47 11.57 3.80
N ILE A 89 10.10 12.24 4.70
CA ILE A 89 9.68 12.30 6.08
C ILE A 89 8.25 12.78 6.14
N SER A 90 7.97 13.75 5.29
CA SER A 90 6.62 14.28 5.22
C SER A 90 5.63 13.24 4.75
N ARG A 91 6.01 12.45 3.76
CA ARG A 91 5.12 11.41 3.24
C ARG A 91 4.89 10.30 4.23
N LEU A 92 5.94 9.89 4.96
CA LEU A 92 5.77 8.85 5.95
C LEU A 92 4.84 9.31 7.06
N SER A 93 4.93 10.56 7.46
CA SER A 93 4.02 11.12 8.44
C SER A 93 2.60 11.10 7.93
N THR A 94 2.41 11.43 6.66
CA THR A 94 1.10 11.41 6.05
C THR A 94 0.52 10.01 6.02
N ILE A 95 1.34 9.02 5.70
CA ILE A 95 0.91 7.63 5.70
C ILE A 95 0.48 7.22 7.10
N TYR A 96 1.27 7.58 8.09
CA TYR A 96 0.97 7.23 9.46
C TYR A 96 -0.36 7.84 9.89
N LEU A 97 -0.56 9.11 9.59
CA LEU A 97 -1.81 9.79 9.91
C LEU A 97 -2.99 9.18 9.17
N LEU A 98 -2.79 8.79 7.93
CA LEU A 98 -3.84 8.19 7.14
C LEU A 98 -4.26 6.85 7.74
N ILE A 99 -3.29 6.05 8.16
CA ILE A 99 -3.57 4.76 8.77
C ILE A 99 -4.31 4.96 10.09
N LEU A 100 -3.87 5.91 10.89
CA LEU A 100 -4.54 6.22 12.14
C LEU A 100 -5.97 6.65 11.90
N LYS A 101 -6.18 7.44 10.86
CA LYS A 101 -7.51 7.90 10.55
C LYS A 101 -8.42 6.75 10.15
N LEU A 102 -7.91 5.83 9.35
CA LEU A 102 -8.69 4.67 8.94
C LEU A 102 -9.07 3.82 10.14
N LEU A 103 -8.15 3.62 11.06
CA LEU A 103 -8.43 2.86 12.26
C LEU A 103 -9.44 3.57 13.13
N TYR A 104 -9.32 4.88 13.22
CA TYR A 104 -10.24 5.68 14.00
C TYR A 104 -11.65 5.61 13.42
N ASP A 105 -11.77 5.78 12.12
CA ASP A 105 -13.07 5.74 11.45
C ASP A 105 -13.72 4.36 11.61
N GLU A 106 -12.92 3.31 11.52
CA GLU A 106 -13.43 1.98 11.70
C GLU A 106 -13.93 1.78 13.12
N HIS A 107 -13.18 2.25 14.09
CA HIS A 107 -13.57 2.16 15.49
C HIS A 107 -14.83 2.96 15.76
N MET A 108 -14.93 4.14 15.19
CA MET A 108 -16.11 4.96 15.36
C MET A 108 -17.34 4.33 14.73
N ALA A 109 -17.16 3.66 13.63
CA ALA A 109 -18.28 2.97 13.00
C ALA A 109 -18.81 1.85 13.89
N GLU A 110 -17.94 1.19 14.63
CA GLU A 110 -18.38 0.15 15.52
C GLU A 110 -19.00 0.68 16.78
N ALA A 111 -18.49 1.76 17.28
CA ALA A 111 -19.01 2.33 18.49
C ALA A 111 -19.93 3.45 18.22
N SER A 112 -20.59 3.38 17.13
CA SER A 112 -21.33 4.47 16.65
C SER A 112 -22.06 5.27 17.63
N SER A 113 -22.62 4.74 18.54
CA SER A 113 -23.43 5.58 19.35
C SER A 113 -22.66 6.19 20.43
N ASN A 114 -21.53 5.76 20.70
CA ASN A 114 -20.89 6.25 21.80
C ASN A 114 -20.14 7.34 21.59
N THR A 115 -19.94 7.66 20.69
CA THR A 115 -19.27 8.71 20.45
C THR A 115 -18.37 9.35 21.18
N SER A 116 -18.34 9.52 21.96
CA SER A 116 -17.49 10.15 22.70
C SER A 116 -16.25 10.30 22.17
N CYS A 117 -15.94 10.31 21.55
CA CYS A 117 -14.87 10.39 21.08
C CYS A 117 -13.92 10.96 21.35
N LEU A 118 -13.64 11.09 21.59
CA LEU A 118 -12.78 11.43 21.83
C LEU A 118 -11.73 11.80 21.41
N LEU A 119 -11.33 12.06 21.13
CA LEU A 119 -10.22 12.37 20.68
C LEU A 119 -10.02 13.47 20.73
#